data_c1c98ea8c44dd013bca6d48e12252671
#
_entry.id   c1c98ea8c44dd013bca6d48e12252671
#
_cell.length_a   1.000
_cell.length_b   1.000
_cell.length_c   1.000
_cell.angle_alpha   90.00
_cell.angle_beta   90.00
_cell.angle_gamma   90.00
#
_symmetry.space_group_name_H-M   'P 1'
#
loop_
_entity.id
_entity.type
_entity.pdbx_description
1 polymer ?
#
loop_
_entity_poly.entity_id
_entity_poly.type
_entity_poly.pdbx_seq_one_letter_code
_entity_poly.pdbx_strand_id
1 'polypeptide(L)'
;MLFRSDRVTPVVPTIEVDGRVWVPRPSGRLITPYSLDIEREFHEVRLEIARRYGVANRLNEIVVRGPGDWVGIIASGHTYHETREALRVLGLRTDDELRDVGIRVFKVGMPMPLDAEQVRAFADGLTEVVVVEEKTPNLEWYVKDALFGRPNHALVTGKCTPDGAPCFPTWGGLDADSIAPRLRARLEQRLASRLAPPPPARRQLLPLTVNRSPYFCSGCPHNTSTKVPDDVLI
;
A
#
# COMPACT_ATOMS: atom_id res chain seq x y z
N MET A 1 -13.87 4.96 23.86
CA MET A 1 -13.58 5.12 22.41
C MET A 1 -14.92 5.04 21.68
N LEU A 2 -15.42 6.14 21.12
CA LEU A 2 -16.68 6.17 20.38
C LEU A 2 -16.37 5.81 18.92
N PHE A 3 -16.86 4.66 18.47
CA PHE A 3 -16.82 4.33 17.05
C PHE A 3 -17.82 5.24 16.31
N ARG A 4 -17.29 6.11 15.46
CA ARG A 4 -18.11 6.85 14.51
C ARG A 4 -18.18 6.00 13.23
N SER A 5 -19.39 5.58 12.88
CA SER A 5 -19.68 5.03 11.57
C SER A 5 -20.45 6.09 10.78
N ASP A 6 -19.86 6.63 9.74
CA ASP A 6 -20.57 7.49 8.82
C ASP A 6 -21.33 6.62 7.79
N ARG A 7 -22.57 7.00 7.48
CA ARG A 7 -23.30 6.38 6.37
C ARG A 7 -22.68 6.82 5.06
N VAL A 8 -22.11 5.86 4.34
CA VAL A 8 -21.60 6.08 2.99
C VAL A 8 -22.60 5.51 1.99
N THR A 9 -23.04 6.33 1.03
CA THR A 9 -23.82 5.85 -0.11
C THR A 9 -22.87 5.64 -1.28
N PRO A 10 -22.54 4.39 -1.62
CA PRO A 10 -21.61 4.12 -2.70
C PRO A 10 -22.23 4.43 -4.06
N VAL A 11 -21.41 4.94 -4.96
CA VAL A 11 -21.74 5.06 -6.39
C VAL A 11 -21.40 3.73 -7.05
N VAL A 12 -22.41 3.04 -7.58
CA VAL A 12 -22.22 1.78 -8.30
C VAL A 12 -22.19 2.08 -9.81
N PRO A 13 -21.03 1.96 -10.46
CA PRO A 13 -20.92 2.19 -11.90
C PRO A 13 -21.59 1.05 -12.68
N THR A 14 -22.04 1.37 -13.89
CA THR A 14 -22.53 0.39 -14.86
C THR A 14 -21.54 0.25 -16.01
N ILE A 15 -21.55 -0.90 -16.66
CA ILE A 15 -20.82 -1.16 -17.89
C ILE A 15 -21.78 -1.76 -18.92
N GLU A 16 -21.57 -1.41 -20.17
CA GLU A 16 -22.30 -2.02 -21.29
C GLU A 16 -21.41 -3.06 -21.96
N VAL A 17 -21.99 -4.23 -22.21
CA VAL A 17 -21.40 -5.32 -22.98
C VAL A 17 -22.39 -5.65 -24.10
N ASP A 18 -21.95 -5.61 -25.35
CA ASP A 18 -22.78 -5.85 -26.53
C ASP A 18 -24.04 -4.95 -26.59
N GLY A 19 -23.89 -3.67 -26.21
CA GLY A 19 -24.95 -2.67 -26.22
C GLY A 19 -26.03 -2.82 -25.14
N ARG A 20 -25.76 -3.63 -24.10
CA ARG A 20 -26.66 -3.84 -22.97
C ARG A 20 -25.95 -3.62 -21.65
N VAL A 21 -26.65 -3.04 -20.67
CA VAL A 21 -26.10 -2.92 -19.31
C VAL A 21 -25.86 -4.32 -18.77
N TRP A 22 -24.60 -4.58 -18.43
CA TRP A 22 -24.21 -5.84 -17.83
C TRP A 22 -24.74 -5.97 -16.40
N VAL A 23 -25.33 -7.12 -16.10
CA VAL A 23 -25.82 -7.45 -14.76
C VAL A 23 -25.13 -8.74 -14.30
N PRO A 24 -24.54 -8.76 -13.09
CA PRO A 24 -23.83 -9.92 -12.57
C PRO A 24 -24.80 -11.12 -12.45
N ARG A 25 -24.42 -12.25 -13.05
CA ARG A 25 -25.12 -13.52 -12.95
C ARG A 25 -24.19 -14.56 -12.34
N PRO A 26 -24.18 -14.73 -11.01
CA PRO A 26 -23.33 -15.71 -10.38
C PRO A 26 -23.66 -17.12 -10.91
N SER A 27 -22.62 -17.88 -11.24
CA SER A 27 -22.73 -19.26 -11.70
C SER A 27 -21.83 -20.17 -10.86
N GLY A 28 -22.36 -21.31 -10.41
CA GLY A 28 -21.60 -22.36 -9.75
C GLY A 28 -21.03 -23.41 -10.70
N ARG A 29 -21.12 -23.19 -12.02
CA ARG A 29 -20.59 -24.13 -13.02
C ARG A 29 -19.08 -23.93 -13.21
N LEU A 30 -18.28 -24.60 -12.37
CA LEU A 30 -16.82 -24.41 -12.33
C LEU A 30 -16.04 -25.37 -13.23
N ILE A 31 -16.70 -26.16 -14.08
CA ILE A 31 -16.06 -27.06 -15.02
C ILE A 31 -16.04 -26.51 -16.45
N THR A 32 -15.04 -26.88 -17.23
CA THR A 32 -14.90 -26.52 -18.65
C THR A 32 -16.11 -27.01 -19.45
N PRO A 33 -16.68 -26.21 -20.41
CA PRO A 33 -16.19 -24.92 -20.88
C PRO A 33 -16.67 -23.70 -20.03
N TYR A 34 -17.60 -23.88 -19.11
CA TYR A 34 -18.23 -22.77 -18.37
C TYR A 34 -17.25 -21.96 -17.51
N SER A 35 -16.21 -22.62 -16.97
CA SER A 35 -15.15 -21.94 -16.22
C SER A 35 -14.41 -20.90 -17.07
N LEU A 36 -14.20 -21.15 -18.35
CA LEU A 36 -13.54 -20.22 -19.27
C LEU A 36 -14.38 -18.95 -19.51
N ASP A 37 -15.71 -19.10 -19.59
CA ASP A 37 -16.61 -17.96 -19.73
C ASP A 37 -16.60 -17.08 -18.46
N ILE A 38 -16.55 -17.71 -17.28
CA ILE A 38 -16.46 -17.00 -16.00
C ILE A 38 -15.12 -16.27 -15.89
N GLU A 39 -14.03 -16.89 -16.29
CA GLU A 39 -12.68 -16.32 -16.28
C GLU A 39 -12.61 -15.11 -17.24
N ARG A 40 -13.12 -15.23 -18.45
CA ARG A 40 -13.20 -14.12 -19.41
C ARG A 40 -14.03 -12.97 -18.87
N GLU A 41 -15.22 -13.23 -18.34
CA GLU A 41 -16.08 -12.22 -17.74
C GLU A 41 -15.39 -11.52 -16.56
N PHE A 42 -14.62 -12.26 -15.75
CA PHE A 42 -13.85 -11.69 -14.65
C PHE A 42 -12.83 -10.66 -15.15
N HIS A 43 -12.04 -11.03 -16.14
CA HIS A 43 -10.98 -10.14 -16.65
C HIS A 43 -11.51 -8.99 -17.49
N GLU A 44 -12.48 -9.22 -18.37
CA GLU A 44 -12.96 -8.21 -19.31
C GLU A 44 -14.03 -7.28 -18.74
N VAL A 45 -14.81 -7.75 -17.75
CA VAL A 45 -15.96 -7.01 -17.25
C VAL A 45 -15.85 -6.69 -15.75
N ARG A 46 -15.67 -7.70 -14.90
CA ARG A 46 -15.77 -7.50 -13.43
C ARG A 46 -14.62 -6.67 -12.88
N LEU A 47 -13.41 -6.85 -13.35
CA LEU A 47 -12.26 -6.02 -12.95
C LEU A 47 -12.45 -4.56 -13.40
N GLU A 48 -13.00 -4.33 -14.59
CA GLU A 48 -13.26 -2.97 -15.08
C GLU A 48 -14.36 -2.27 -14.26
N ILE A 49 -15.43 -2.99 -13.87
CA ILE A 49 -16.46 -2.43 -12.96
C ILE A 49 -15.82 -2.09 -11.60
N ALA A 50 -15.01 -2.98 -11.05
CA ALA A 50 -14.32 -2.75 -9.79
C ALA A 50 -13.40 -1.53 -9.88
N ARG A 51 -12.63 -1.37 -10.97
CA ARG A 51 -11.80 -0.19 -11.21
C ARG A 51 -12.65 1.09 -11.24
N ARG A 52 -13.74 1.11 -12.02
CA ARG A 52 -14.67 2.26 -12.08
C ARG A 52 -15.28 2.57 -10.72
N TYR A 53 -15.63 1.54 -9.96
CA TYR A 53 -16.13 1.70 -8.59
C TYR A 53 -15.11 2.40 -7.70
N GLY A 54 -13.86 1.97 -7.74
CA GLY A 54 -12.77 2.59 -6.99
C GLY A 54 -12.57 4.07 -7.33
N VAL A 55 -12.66 4.43 -8.61
CA VAL A 55 -12.57 5.82 -9.09
C VAL A 55 -13.78 6.62 -8.65
N ALA A 56 -15.00 6.13 -8.90
CA ALA A 56 -16.26 6.84 -8.59
C ALA A 56 -16.42 7.11 -7.09
N ASN A 57 -15.90 6.22 -6.24
CA ASN A 57 -15.97 6.34 -4.80
C ASN A 57 -14.68 6.90 -4.16
N ARG A 58 -13.72 7.35 -4.96
CA ARG A 58 -12.47 7.96 -4.50
C ARG A 58 -11.72 7.09 -3.48
N LEU A 59 -11.68 5.78 -3.73
CA LEU A 59 -10.99 4.84 -2.84
C LEU A 59 -9.48 5.03 -2.88
N ASN A 60 -8.95 5.52 -4.00
CA ASN A 60 -7.57 5.94 -4.16
C ASN A 60 -7.54 7.47 -4.33
N GLU A 61 -6.73 8.16 -3.55
CA GLU A 61 -6.75 9.63 -3.52
C GLU A 61 -5.37 10.23 -3.34
N ILE A 62 -5.06 11.26 -4.13
CA ILE A 62 -3.90 12.12 -3.89
C ILE A 62 -4.28 13.07 -2.75
N VAL A 63 -3.85 12.73 -1.53
CA VAL A 63 -4.22 13.48 -0.31
C VAL A 63 -3.35 14.70 -0.08
N VAL A 64 -2.14 14.72 -0.63
CA VAL A 64 -1.24 15.88 -0.61
C VAL A 64 -0.72 16.14 -2.01
N ARG A 65 -0.88 17.37 -2.50
CA ARG A 65 -0.34 17.84 -3.79
C ARG A 65 -0.05 19.33 -3.72
N GLY A 66 1.10 19.72 -4.26
CA GLY A 66 1.53 21.10 -4.39
C GLY A 66 2.16 21.39 -5.77
N PRO A 67 2.37 22.66 -6.12
CA PRO A 67 2.90 23.05 -7.42
C PRO A 67 4.40 22.74 -7.61
N GLY A 68 5.14 22.58 -6.50
CA GLY A 68 6.57 22.29 -6.50
C GLY A 68 6.94 20.86 -6.19
N ASP A 69 6.00 19.92 -6.35
CA ASP A 69 6.22 18.52 -6.04
C ASP A 69 7.31 17.91 -6.90
N TRP A 70 8.26 17.23 -6.27
CA TRP A 70 9.36 16.53 -6.95
C TRP A 70 9.43 15.05 -6.59
N VAL A 71 8.87 14.66 -5.45
CA VAL A 71 8.81 13.26 -4.99
C VAL A 71 7.38 12.92 -4.59
N GLY A 72 6.95 11.74 -4.98
CA GLY A 72 5.67 11.16 -4.59
C GLY A 72 5.85 9.98 -3.64
N ILE A 73 5.00 9.88 -2.63
CA ILE A 73 4.96 8.72 -1.73
C ILE A 73 3.60 8.06 -1.89
N ILE A 74 3.60 6.76 -2.18
CA ILE A 74 2.41 5.95 -2.35
C ILE A 74 2.40 4.82 -1.33
N ALA A 75 1.29 4.65 -0.61
CA ALA A 75 1.12 3.61 0.39
C ALA A 75 -0.36 3.21 0.53
N SER A 76 -0.60 2.00 1.04
CA SER A 76 -1.93 1.41 1.20
C SER A 76 -2.17 0.95 2.64
N GLY A 77 -3.45 1.01 3.07
CA GLY A 77 -3.88 0.42 4.34
C GLY A 77 -3.11 0.92 5.56
N HIS A 78 -2.67 0.01 6.41
CA HIS A 78 -1.90 0.33 7.62
C HIS A 78 -0.59 1.06 7.28
N THR A 79 0.12 0.62 6.25
CA THR A 79 1.39 1.21 5.84
C THR A 79 1.26 2.70 5.47
N TYR A 80 0.08 3.15 5.01
CA TYR A 80 -0.17 4.58 4.81
C TYR A 80 -0.10 5.36 6.13
N HIS A 81 -0.68 4.85 7.20
CA HIS A 81 -0.66 5.53 8.51
C HIS A 81 0.76 5.54 9.11
N GLU A 82 1.48 4.44 8.98
CA GLU A 82 2.89 4.35 9.39
C GLU A 82 3.78 5.30 8.58
N THR A 83 3.52 5.44 7.28
CA THR A 83 4.22 6.41 6.42
C THR A 83 3.96 7.86 6.88
N ARG A 84 2.72 8.19 7.22
CA ARG A 84 2.37 9.51 7.76
C ARG A 84 3.09 9.78 9.09
N GLU A 85 3.17 8.79 9.96
CA GLU A 85 3.90 8.91 11.23
C GLU A 85 5.42 9.02 11.00
N ALA A 86 5.97 8.25 10.06
CA ALA A 86 7.38 8.37 9.67
C ALA A 86 7.73 9.79 9.19
N LEU A 87 6.85 10.41 8.38
CA LEU A 87 7.02 11.80 7.96
C LEU A 87 6.97 12.78 9.15
N ARG A 88 6.11 12.53 10.16
CA ARG A 88 6.06 13.30 11.40
C ARG A 88 7.36 13.18 12.22
N VAL A 89 7.91 11.97 12.31
CA VAL A 89 9.21 11.70 12.93
C VAL A 89 10.33 12.47 12.21
N LEU A 90 10.23 12.62 10.90
CA LEU A 90 11.15 13.42 10.09
C LEU A 90 10.93 14.94 10.22
N GLY A 91 9.95 15.39 11.00
CA GLY A 91 9.65 16.81 11.21
C GLY A 91 8.63 17.40 10.25
N LEU A 92 8.04 16.57 9.35
CA LEU A 92 7.02 16.98 8.39
C LEU A 92 5.65 16.52 8.90
N ARG A 93 4.97 17.40 9.66
CA ARG A 93 3.81 17.04 10.50
C ARG A 93 2.46 17.29 9.84
N THR A 94 2.41 18.27 8.94
CA THR A 94 1.17 18.73 8.32
C THR A 94 1.21 18.57 6.82
N ASP A 95 0.04 18.58 6.17
CA ASP A 95 -0.05 18.53 4.72
C ASP A 95 0.54 19.77 4.05
N ASP A 96 0.46 20.93 4.71
CA ASP A 96 1.05 22.16 4.21
C ASP A 96 2.58 22.10 4.23
N GLU A 97 3.17 21.57 5.31
CA GLU A 97 4.62 21.35 5.37
C GLU A 97 5.10 20.38 4.26
N LEU A 98 4.31 19.35 3.94
CA LEU A 98 4.63 18.44 2.84
C LEU A 98 4.55 19.14 1.48
N ARG A 99 3.54 19.98 1.24
CA ARG A 99 3.41 20.80 0.04
C ARG A 99 4.57 21.78 -0.12
N ASP A 100 4.95 22.46 0.98
CA ASP A 100 6.04 23.44 0.99
C ASP A 100 7.40 22.83 0.62
N VAL A 101 7.62 21.56 0.95
CA VAL A 101 8.87 20.86 0.63
C VAL A 101 8.77 20.01 -0.67
N GLY A 102 7.63 20.03 -1.34
CA GLY A 102 7.42 19.38 -2.62
C GLY A 102 7.23 17.86 -2.52
N ILE A 103 6.54 17.39 -1.49
CA ILE A 103 6.18 15.98 -1.32
C ILE A 103 4.70 15.78 -1.66
N ARG A 104 4.42 14.93 -2.63
CA ARG A 104 3.08 14.46 -2.99
C ARG A 104 2.77 13.15 -2.31
N VAL A 105 1.54 12.94 -1.81
CA VAL A 105 1.15 11.69 -1.14
C VAL A 105 -0.10 11.11 -1.78
N PHE A 106 -0.04 9.83 -2.13
CA PHE A 106 -1.14 9.06 -2.68
C PHE A 106 -1.54 7.94 -1.72
N LYS A 107 -2.76 8.03 -1.21
CA LYS A 107 -3.38 7.01 -0.38
C LYS A 107 -4.13 6.02 -1.26
N VAL A 108 -3.73 4.75 -1.22
CA VAL A 108 -4.38 3.67 -1.96
C VAL A 108 -5.27 2.89 -1.02
N GLY A 109 -6.60 2.99 -1.21
CA GLY A 109 -7.60 2.23 -0.46
C GLY A 109 -8.03 0.95 -1.19
N MET A 110 -7.87 0.92 -2.52
CA MET A 110 -8.13 -0.25 -3.36
C MET A 110 -6.94 -0.54 -4.28
N PRO A 111 -6.02 -1.40 -3.86
CA PRO A 111 -4.82 -1.71 -4.65
C PRO A 111 -5.09 -2.62 -5.85
N MET A 112 -6.21 -3.34 -5.90
CA MET A 112 -6.56 -4.24 -7.00
C MET A 112 -8.05 -4.16 -7.35
N PRO A 113 -8.40 -3.86 -8.60
CA PRO A 113 -7.53 -3.36 -9.66
C PRO A 113 -7.10 -1.90 -9.40
N LEU A 114 -5.82 -1.62 -9.55
CA LEU A 114 -5.30 -0.26 -9.45
C LEU A 114 -5.57 0.50 -10.76
N ASP A 115 -6.09 1.71 -10.67
CA ASP A 115 -6.31 2.56 -11.85
C ASP A 115 -4.99 3.17 -12.34
N ALA A 116 -4.54 2.74 -13.51
CA ALA A 116 -3.26 3.19 -14.08
C ALA A 116 -3.27 4.70 -14.40
N GLU A 117 -4.41 5.28 -14.76
CA GLU A 117 -4.48 6.73 -15.05
C GLU A 117 -4.32 7.55 -13.77
N GLN A 118 -4.85 7.08 -12.63
CA GLN A 118 -4.62 7.73 -11.34
C GLN A 118 -3.15 7.68 -10.93
N VAL A 119 -2.46 6.56 -11.18
CA VAL A 119 -1.01 6.44 -10.94
C VAL A 119 -0.22 7.38 -11.84
N ARG A 120 -0.56 7.47 -13.13
CA ARG A 120 0.08 8.38 -14.08
C ARG A 120 -0.12 9.84 -13.70
N ALA A 121 -1.36 10.22 -13.35
CA ALA A 121 -1.68 11.57 -12.89
C ALA A 121 -0.98 11.92 -11.57
N PHE A 122 -0.78 10.93 -10.69
CA PHE A 122 0.00 11.09 -9.47
C PHE A 122 1.47 11.28 -9.76
N ALA A 123 2.06 10.50 -10.68
CA ALA A 123 3.49 10.54 -10.98
C ALA A 123 3.90 11.70 -11.91
N ASP A 124 2.93 12.38 -12.50
CA ASP A 124 3.19 13.45 -13.46
C ASP A 124 4.02 14.58 -12.85
N GLY A 125 5.13 14.93 -13.51
CA GLY A 125 6.09 15.96 -13.08
C GLY A 125 7.00 15.56 -11.91
N LEU A 126 6.85 14.38 -11.34
CA LEU A 126 7.72 13.89 -10.26
C LEU A 126 9.04 13.34 -10.81
N THR A 127 10.11 13.49 -10.04
CA THR A 127 11.41 12.86 -10.34
C THR A 127 11.47 11.44 -9.78
N GLU A 128 10.76 11.18 -8.66
CA GLU A 128 10.76 9.88 -7.99
C GLU A 128 9.40 9.57 -7.37
N VAL A 129 9.00 8.31 -7.41
CA VAL A 129 7.87 7.75 -6.67
C VAL A 129 8.40 6.70 -5.70
N VAL A 130 8.16 6.92 -4.41
CA VAL A 130 8.52 5.98 -3.34
C VAL A 130 7.28 5.16 -2.96
N VAL A 131 7.34 3.86 -3.20
CA VAL A 131 6.27 2.92 -2.84
C VAL A 131 6.59 2.29 -1.50
N VAL A 132 5.79 2.61 -0.49
CA VAL A 132 5.93 2.06 0.87
C VAL A 132 4.94 0.91 1.04
N GLU A 133 5.44 -0.31 0.98
CA GLU A 133 4.63 -1.52 1.00
C GLU A 133 5.31 -2.62 1.81
N GLU A 134 4.55 -3.34 2.63
CA GLU A 134 5.04 -4.51 3.36
C GLU A 134 5.21 -5.73 2.44
N LYS A 135 6.17 -6.58 2.76
CA LYS A 135 6.36 -7.91 2.16
C LYS A 135 6.44 -7.86 0.63
N THR A 136 5.53 -8.55 -0.05
CA THR A 136 5.52 -8.70 -1.51
C THR A 136 5.25 -7.38 -2.22
N PRO A 137 6.03 -7.02 -3.26
CA PRO A 137 5.94 -5.72 -3.93
C PRO A 137 4.78 -5.64 -4.95
N ASN A 138 3.55 -5.93 -4.53
CA ASN A 138 2.38 -5.93 -5.43
C ASN A 138 2.04 -4.52 -5.93
N LEU A 139 1.93 -3.56 -4.99
CA LEU A 139 1.64 -2.17 -5.33
C LEU A 139 2.79 -1.56 -6.16
N GLU A 140 4.02 -1.87 -5.81
CA GLU A 140 5.21 -1.46 -6.56
C GLU A 140 5.18 -1.96 -8.01
N TRP A 141 4.79 -3.22 -8.23
CA TRP A 141 4.67 -3.77 -9.58
C TRP A 141 3.59 -3.05 -10.39
N TYR A 142 2.41 -2.79 -9.82
CA TYR A 142 1.36 -2.05 -10.51
C TYR A 142 1.77 -0.62 -10.84
N VAL A 143 2.51 0.05 -9.94
CA VAL A 143 3.04 1.40 -10.19
C VAL A 143 4.06 1.37 -11.33
N LYS A 144 5.00 0.42 -11.32
CA LYS A 144 5.99 0.25 -12.38
C LYS A 144 5.33 -0.05 -13.73
N ASP A 145 4.36 -0.95 -13.76
CA ASP A 145 3.59 -1.29 -14.96
C ASP A 145 2.84 -0.07 -15.52
N ALA A 146 2.15 0.68 -14.65
CA ALA A 146 1.43 1.88 -15.07
C ALA A 146 2.33 2.96 -15.68
N LEU A 147 3.60 3.03 -15.27
CA LEU A 147 4.58 4.01 -15.75
C LEU A 147 5.44 3.47 -16.89
N PHE A 148 5.43 2.16 -17.15
CA PHE A 148 6.24 1.55 -18.20
C PHE A 148 5.95 2.14 -19.58
N GLY A 149 7.00 2.36 -20.38
CA GLY A 149 6.91 2.90 -21.74
C GLY A 149 6.53 4.39 -21.83
N ARG A 150 6.41 5.10 -20.71
CA ARG A 150 6.15 6.54 -20.70
C ARG A 150 7.46 7.33 -20.79
N PRO A 151 7.56 8.35 -21.65
CA PRO A 151 8.73 9.21 -21.68
C PRO A 151 8.83 10.02 -20.38
N ASN A 152 10.05 10.21 -19.88
CA ASN A 152 10.32 11.01 -18.68
C ASN A 152 9.50 10.61 -17.45
N HIS A 153 9.21 9.31 -17.28
CA HIS A 153 8.51 8.82 -16.07
C HIS A 153 9.40 8.94 -14.84
N ALA A 154 8.76 9.14 -13.69
CA ALA A 154 9.43 9.16 -12.40
C ALA A 154 10.15 7.83 -12.11
N LEU A 155 11.32 7.89 -11.49
CA LEU A 155 12.01 6.71 -10.98
C LEU A 155 11.17 6.09 -9.85
N VAL A 156 11.14 4.76 -9.76
CA VAL A 156 10.37 4.06 -8.73
C VAL A 156 11.32 3.43 -7.72
N THR A 157 11.20 3.86 -6.47
CA THR A 157 11.82 3.25 -5.29
C THR A 157 10.78 2.44 -4.54
N GLY A 158 11.10 1.21 -4.20
CA GLY A 158 10.25 0.33 -3.41
C GLY A 158 11.10 -0.64 -2.60
N LYS A 159 11.09 -1.93 -2.92
CA LYS A 159 11.99 -2.91 -2.27
C LYS A 159 13.46 -2.60 -2.54
N CYS A 160 13.72 -2.03 -3.71
CA CYS A 160 15.03 -1.51 -4.07
C CYS A 160 14.91 -0.05 -4.53
N THR A 161 16.02 0.65 -4.43
CA THR A 161 16.22 1.96 -5.07
C THR A 161 16.46 1.78 -6.57
N PRO A 162 16.39 2.84 -7.39
CA PRO A 162 16.60 2.76 -8.84
C PRO A 162 17.97 2.19 -9.26
N ASP A 163 18.98 2.37 -8.42
CA ASP A 163 20.35 1.81 -8.59
C ASP A 163 20.49 0.37 -8.09
N GLY A 164 19.40 -0.25 -7.60
CA GLY A 164 19.35 -1.64 -7.18
C GLY A 164 19.71 -1.89 -5.70
N ALA A 165 20.03 -0.86 -4.92
CA ALA A 165 20.30 -1.03 -3.51
C ALA A 165 19.01 -1.41 -2.73
N PRO A 166 19.10 -2.31 -1.71
CA PRO A 166 17.93 -2.64 -0.88
C PRO A 166 17.35 -1.41 -0.16
N CYS A 167 16.02 -1.29 -0.14
CA CYS A 167 15.31 -0.21 0.54
C CYS A 167 14.28 -0.76 1.54
N PHE A 168 13.03 -1.01 1.15
CA PHE A 168 12.03 -1.57 2.05
C PHE A 168 12.11 -3.10 2.10
N PRO A 169 12.15 -3.73 3.30
CA PRO A 169 12.30 -5.17 3.42
C PRO A 169 11.10 -5.94 2.84
N THR A 170 11.35 -7.18 2.42
CA THR A 170 10.31 -8.12 1.95
C THR A 170 9.77 -9.01 3.06
N TRP A 171 10.17 -8.78 4.30
CA TRP A 171 9.80 -9.55 5.48
C TRP A 171 9.51 -8.64 6.68
N GLY A 172 8.80 -9.15 7.66
CA GLY A 172 8.41 -8.40 8.86
C GLY A 172 7.29 -7.40 8.59
N GLY A 173 7.00 -6.57 9.58
CA GLY A 173 6.12 -5.42 9.49
C GLY A 173 6.90 -4.14 9.19
N LEU A 174 6.23 -3.14 8.62
CA LEU A 174 6.75 -1.80 8.44
C LEU A 174 6.09 -0.85 9.42
N ASP A 175 6.81 -0.45 10.45
CA ASP A 175 6.44 0.62 11.37
C ASP A 175 7.10 1.96 10.98
N ALA A 176 6.66 3.04 11.61
CA ALA A 176 7.19 4.36 11.36
C ALA A 176 8.70 4.47 11.61
N ASP A 177 9.21 3.77 12.63
CA ASP A 177 10.62 3.75 12.99
C ASP A 177 11.50 3.08 11.92
N SER A 178 10.96 2.08 11.23
CA SER A 178 11.65 1.41 10.12
C SER A 178 11.50 2.16 8.79
N ILE A 179 10.39 2.87 8.58
CA ILE A 179 10.12 3.67 7.37
C ILE A 179 10.94 4.96 7.37
N ALA A 180 10.98 5.68 8.51
CA ALA A 180 11.58 7.01 8.58
C ALA A 180 13.05 7.09 8.10
N PRO A 181 13.96 6.18 8.48
CA PRO A 181 15.34 6.22 7.99
C PRO A 181 15.43 6.04 6.47
N ARG A 182 14.57 5.21 5.89
CA ARG A 182 14.53 4.93 4.45
C ARG A 182 14.00 6.12 3.67
N LEU A 183 12.93 6.73 4.15
CA LEU A 183 12.42 8.00 3.57
C LEU A 183 13.46 9.10 3.72
N ARG A 184 14.13 9.23 4.89
CA ARG A 184 15.21 10.19 5.08
C ARG A 184 16.25 10.07 3.97
N ALA A 185 16.75 8.87 3.71
CA ALA A 185 17.77 8.63 2.69
C ALA A 185 17.35 9.09 1.28
N ARG A 186 16.03 9.07 0.97
CA ARG A 186 15.51 9.58 -0.30
C ARG A 186 15.31 11.10 -0.30
N LEU A 187 14.92 11.68 0.85
CA LEU A 187 14.57 13.08 0.97
C LEU A 187 15.77 13.98 1.28
N GLU A 188 16.81 13.44 1.91
CA GLU A 188 17.93 14.19 2.47
C GLU A 188 18.71 15.00 1.42
N GLN A 189 18.81 14.52 0.19
CA GLN A 189 19.50 15.24 -0.89
C GLN A 189 18.94 16.65 -1.14
N ARG A 190 17.64 16.86 -0.93
CA ARG A 190 16.99 18.15 -1.13
C ARG A 190 16.53 18.82 0.17
N LEU A 191 16.31 18.03 1.22
CA LEU A 191 15.63 18.48 2.43
C LEU A 191 16.50 18.37 3.69
N ALA A 192 17.82 18.17 3.60
CA ALA A 192 18.68 17.96 4.77
C ALA A 192 18.46 18.99 5.90
N SER A 193 18.33 20.27 5.56
CA SER A 193 18.12 21.36 6.54
C SER A 193 16.68 21.46 7.09
N ARG A 194 15.73 20.76 6.48
CA ARG A 194 14.30 20.79 6.84
C ARG A 194 13.88 19.56 7.65
N LEU A 195 14.65 18.47 7.55
CA LEU A 195 14.36 17.26 8.29
C LEU A 195 14.83 17.35 9.73
N ALA A 196 13.99 16.89 10.67
CA ALA A 196 14.38 16.77 12.06
C ALA A 196 15.65 15.90 12.19
N PRO A 197 16.54 16.16 13.14
CA PRO A 197 17.72 15.32 13.36
C PRO A 197 17.31 13.88 13.63
N PRO A 198 18.13 12.87 13.24
CA PRO A 198 17.83 11.49 13.53
C PRO A 198 17.71 11.29 15.05
N PRO A 199 16.80 10.44 15.52
CA PRO A 199 16.72 10.14 16.94
C PRO A 199 18.05 9.56 17.44
N PRO A 200 18.40 9.77 18.71
CA PRO A 200 19.60 9.19 19.29
C PRO A 200 19.54 7.67 19.16
N ALA A 201 20.70 7.04 18.95
CA ALA A 201 20.78 5.60 18.85
C ALA A 201 20.07 4.92 20.04
N ARG A 202 19.15 4.00 19.76
CA ARG A 202 18.45 3.26 20.82
C ARG A 202 19.51 2.55 21.67
N ARG A 203 19.42 2.73 23.01
CA ARG A 203 20.21 1.91 23.92
C ARG A 203 19.87 0.46 23.65
N GLN A 204 20.90 -0.39 23.47
CA GLN A 204 20.69 -1.83 23.44
C GLN A 204 20.02 -2.24 24.75
N LEU A 205 18.80 -2.71 24.64
CA LEU A 205 18.11 -3.33 25.77
C LEU A 205 18.86 -4.62 26.08
N LEU A 206 19.20 -4.82 27.35
CA LEU A 206 19.73 -6.11 27.80
C LEU A 206 18.69 -7.19 27.46
N PRO A 207 19.12 -8.31 26.87
CA PRO A 207 18.21 -9.41 26.60
C PRO A 207 17.56 -9.87 27.92
N LEU A 208 16.25 -10.02 27.91
CA LEU A 208 15.53 -10.57 29.07
C LEU A 208 16.07 -11.98 29.29
N THR A 209 16.53 -12.25 30.52
CA THR A 209 17.01 -13.57 30.93
C THR A 209 15.92 -14.63 30.99
N VAL A 210 14.66 -14.19 31.01
CA VAL A 210 13.48 -15.07 31.02
C VAL A 210 12.69 -14.85 29.74
N ASN A 211 12.69 -15.84 28.88
CA ASN A 211 11.84 -15.87 27.68
C ASN A 211 10.55 -16.64 28.01
N ARG A 212 9.39 -15.97 27.89
CA ARG A 212 8.10 -16.66 28.03
C ARG A 212 7.77 -17.34 26.72
N SER A 213 7.64 -18.65 26.72
CA SER A 213 7.08 -19.37 25.58
C SER A 213 5.65 -18.91 25.32
N PRO A 214 5.28 -18.62 24.07
CA PRO A 214 3.88 -18.34 23.73
C PRO A 214 3.00 -19.54 24.11
N TYR A 215 1.86 -19.28 24.75
CA TYR A 215 0.85 -20.29 25.05
C TYR A 215 -0.54 -19.67 24.96
N PHE A 216 -1.53 -20.50 24.74
CA PHE A 216 -2.91 -20.05 24.70
C PHE A 216 -3.47 -19.84 26.13
N CYS A 217 -4.37 -18.88 26.26
CA CYS A 217 -5.01 -18.59 27.54
C CYS A 217 -5.70 -19.83 28.12
N SER A 218 -5.79 -19.92 29.46
CA SER A 218 -6.51 -20.99 30.13
C SER A 218 -7.98 -21.04 29.65
N GLY A 219 -8.46 -22.23 29.30
CA GLY A 219 -9.79 -22.44 28.72
C GLY A 219 -9.92 -22.13 27.21
N CYS A 220 -8.86 -21.74 26.52
CA CYS A 220 -8.89 -21.53 25.09
C CYS A 220 -9.07 -22.87 24.33
N PRO A 221 -9.99 -22.97 23.35
CA PRO A 221 -10.16 -24.17 22.53
C PRO A 221 -8.89 -24.61 21.81
N HIS A 222 -7.99 -23.68 21.48
CA HIS A 222 -6.72 -23.96 20.84
C HIS A 222 -5.79 -24.82 21.69
N ASN A 223 -5.95 -24.82 23.03
CA ASN A 223 -5.18 -25.72 23.91
C ASN A 223 -5.41 -27.19 23.60
N THR A 224 -6.57 -27.53 23.04
CA THR A 224 -6.88 -28.90 22.65
C THR A 224 -6.55 -29.17 21.18
N SER A 225 -6.93 -28.25 20.30
CA SER A 225 -6.74 -28.41 18.84
C SER A 225 -5.29 -28.38 18.38
N THR A 226 -4.39 -27.78 19.19
CA THR A 226 -2.95 -27.70 18.87
C THR A 226 -2.11 -28.76 19.58
N LYS A 227 -2.73 -29.67 20.35
CA LYS A 227 -1.98 -30.81 20.91
C LYS A 227 -1.69 -31.81 19.81
N VAL A 228 -0.39 -32.03 19.57
CA VAL A 228 0.08 -33.09 18.68
C VAL A 228 0.21 -34.37 19.52
N PRO A 229 -0.37 -35.51 19.09
CA PRO A 229 -0.13 -36.80 19.74
C PRO A 229 1.36 -37.14 19.75
N ASP A 230 1.80 -37.78 20.85
CA ASP A 230 3.23 -38.10 21.06
C ASP A 230 3.83 -39.09 20.02
N ASP A 231 2.95 -39.78 19.30
CA ASP A 231 3.28 -40.77 18.27
C ASP A 231 3.38 -40.19 16.85
N VAL A 232 3.12 -38.88 16.69
CA VAL A 232 3.22 -38.19 15.40
C VAL A 232 4.61 -37.60 15.26
N LEU A 233 5.38 -38.14 14.34
CA LEU A 233 6.64 -37.55 13.91
C LEU A 233 6.37 -36.27 13.08
N ILE A 234 6.92 -35.14 13.52
CA ILE A 234 6.88 -33.85 12.83
C ILE A 234 8.15 -33.71 11.96
#